data_98d5e399cda6bea4eecbd84630cc5e27
#
_entry.id   98d5e399cda6bea4eecbd84630cc5e27
#
_cell.length_a   1.000
_cell.length_b   1.000
_cell.length_c   1.000
_cell.angle_alpha   90.00
_cell.angle_beta   90.00
_cell.angle_gamma   90.00
#
_symmetry.space_group_name_H-M   'P 1'
#
loop_
_entity.id
_entity.type
_entity.pdbx_description
1 polymer ?
#
loop_
_entity_poly.entity_id
_entity_poly.type
_entity_poly.pdbx_seq_one_letter_code
_entity_poly.pdbx_strand_id
1 'polypeptide(L)'
;MLIKRKSIEADANLKSGPRKSSKGTTAPTAKPARKPKFAPVTLSEQFGIRYLHFGTEWVQGAMRVSKPNWIELEYAQQMMAWMLFNANPQHIVQLGLGTGALTKFSYKTFPQAQVTAVDLNPSVIQICTTMFKLPENDDRLHVLEMDALEYVNDSVNHGRFDAMQVDLYDATARGPVLDTPEFYQACANCLTADGIMTVNLFGDHPSYAKNLSAMHYAFDTVISLPEVHEGNVVAIAFNRSPTIDIAALYERAAEITAATRMPAKSWVNGIKAWQAQQ
;
A
#
# COMPACT_ATOMS: atom_id res chain seq x y z
N MET A 1 0.03 -25.95 -3.81
CA MET A 1 -0.90 -26.88 -4.50
C MET A 1 -2.31 -26.37 -4.26
N LEU A 2 -2.81 -25.53 -5.17
CA LEU A 2 -4.09 -24.84 -5.04
C LEU A 2 -5.20 -25.65 -5.69
N ILE A 3 -6.26 -25.91 -4.97
CA ILE A 3 -7.39 -26.71 -5.42
C ILE A 3 -8.43 -25.78 -6.09
N LYS A 4 -8.61 -25.94 -7.40
CA LYS A 4 -9.71 -25.30 -8.16
C LYS A 4 -11.05 -25.98 -7.85
N ARG A 5 -12.08 -25.22 -7.46
CA ARG A 5 -13.47 -25.66 -7.46
C ARG A 5 -14.21 -25.11 -8.68
N LYS A 6 -14.87 -26.01 -9.41
CA LYS A 6 -15.76 -25.71 -10.56
C LYS A 6 -17.05 -25.06 -10.09
N SER A 7 -17.45 -23.97 -10.76
CA SER A 7 -18.78 -23.37 -10.66
C SER A 7 -19.72 -23.96 -11.70
N ILE A 8 -20.97 -24.20 -11.30
CA ILE A 8 -22.09 -24.70 -12.12
C ILE A 8 -22.87 -23.46 -12.63
N GLU A 9 -23.05 -23.39 -13.95
CA GLU A 9 -23.89 -22.40 -14.62
C GLU A 9 -25.38 -22.76 -14.50
N ALA A 10 -26.24 -21.75 -14.36
CA ALA A 10 -27.66 -21.87 -14.57
C ALA A 10 -28.16 -20.68 -15.41
N ASP A 11 -28.59 -21.03 -16.64
CA ASP A 11 -29.32 -20.18 -17.59
C ASP A 11 -30.73 -19.84 -17.11
N ALA A 12 -31.17 -18.61 -17.34
CA ALA A 12 -32.58 -18.32 -17.57
C ALA A 12 -32.79 -17.02 -18.36
N ASN A 13 -33.25 -17.20 -19.58
CA ASN A 13 -33.67 -16.26 -20.58
C ASN A 13 -35.15 -15.88 -20.36
N LEU A 14 -35.54 -14.60 -20.43
CA LEU A 14 -36.90 -14.19 -20.77
C LEU A 14 -36.97 -12.75 -21.32
N LYS A 15 -37.46 -12.65 -22.56
CA LYS A 15 -37.77 -11.43 -23.32
C LYS A 15 -39.13 -10.87 -22.92
N SER A 16 -39.31 -9.55 -22.96
CA SER A 16 -40.52 -8.90 -23.50
C SER A 16 -40.30 -7.40 -23.73
N GLY A 17 -40.84 -6.92 -24.81
CA GLY A 17 -40.62 -5.70 -25.53
C GLY A 17 -41.49 -4.49 -25.10
N PRO A 18 -41.67 -3.42 -25.96
CA PRO A 18 -41.64 -2.04 -25.50
C PRO A 18 -43.01 -1.36 -25.39
N ARG A 19 -43.10 -0.29 -24.57
CA ARG A 19 -44.19 0.71 -24.68
C ARG A 19 -43.63 2.14 -24.68
N LYS A 20 -44.05 2.90 -25.72
CA LYS A 20 -43.82 4.33 -25.91
C LYS A 20 -44.85 5.18 -25.15
N SER A 21 -44.47 6.32 -24.64
CA SER A 21 -45.12 7.64 -24.62
C SER A 21 -44.42 8.46 -23.50
N SER A 22 -44.20 9.75 -23.50
CA SER A 22 -44.56 10.98 -24.16
C SER A 22 -43.70 12.08 -23.49
N LYS A 23 -43.37 13.13 -24.23
CA LYS A 23 -42.47 14.22 -23.88
C LYS A 23 -42.99 15.05 -22.71
N GLY A 24 -42.08 15.33 -21.72
CA GLY A 24 -42.13 16.43 -20.80
C GLY A 24 -40.74 17.02 -20.64
N THR A 25 -40.58 18.26 -21.08
CA THR A 25 -39.29 19.01 -21.03
C THR A 25 -39.08 19.52 -19.59
N THR A 26 -38.16 18.92 -18.86
CA THR A 26 -37.63 19.45 -17.61
C THR A 26 -36.12 19.60 -17.74
N ALA A 27 -35.61 20.71 -17.20
CA ALA A 27 -34.17 21.07 -17.22
C ALA A 27 -33.29 19.93 -16.68
N PRO A 28 -32.03 19.78 -17.15
CA PRO A 28 -31.15 18.72 -16.73
C PRO A 28 -30.71 18.96 -15.28
N THR A 29 -31.33 18.29 -14.35
CA THR A 29 -30.77 18.11 -13.01
C THR A 29 -29.52 17.29 -13.16
N ALA A 30 -28.37 17.83 -12.72
CA ALA A 30 -27.11 17.12 -12.67
C ALA A 30 -27.32 15.79 -11.93
N LYS A 31 -27.08 14.66 -12.62
CA LYS A 31 -27.12 13.34 -12.00
C LYS A 31 -26.09 13.33 -10.88
N PRO A 32 -26.44 12.88 -9.65
CA PRO A 32 -25.46 12.70 -8.60
C PRO A 32 -24.33 11.80 -9.13
N ALA A 33 -23.09 12.19 -8.87
CA ALA A 33 -21.92 11.39 -9.23
C ALA A 33 -22.12 9.96 -8.69
N ARG A 34 -22.06 8.96 -9.57
CA ARG A 34 -22.15 7.56 -9.14
C ARG A 34 -21.01 7.28 -8.19
N LYS A 35 -21.31 6.86 -6.95
CA LYS A 35 -20.29 6.38 -6.01
C LYS A 35 -19.46 5.29 -6.71
N PRO A 36 -18.13 5.28 -6.53
CA PRO A 36 -17.28 4.23 -7.10
C PRO A 36 -17.79 2.86 -6.67
N LYS A 37 -17.86 1.93 -7.61
CA LYS A 37 -18.29 0.57 -7.32
C LYS A 37 -17.07 -0.27 -6.98
N PHE A 38 -16.86 -0.49 -5.69
CA PHE A 38 -15.77 -1.34 -5.19
C PHE A 38 -16.09 -2.83 -5.41
N ALA A 39 -15.04 -3.63 -5.58
CA ALA A 39 -15.15 -5.08 -5.50
C ALA A 39 -15.57 -5.51 -4.08
N PRO A 40 -16.31 -6.63 -3.94
CA PRO A 40 -16.69 -7.13 -2.62
C PRO A 40 -15.45 -7.44 -1.77
N VAL A 41 -15.44 -6.97 -0.53
CA VAL A 41 -14.40 -7.33 0.43
C VAL A 41 -14.80 -8.64 1.11
N THR A 42 -13.94 -9.66 0.98
CA THR A 42 -14.17 -11.00 1.55
C THR A 42 -12.98 -11.44 2.41
N LEU A 43 -13.22 -12.39 3.30
CA LEU A 43 -12.23 -12.89 4.24
C LEU A 43 -12.10 -14.40 4.12
N SER A 44 -10.88 -14.91 4.34
CA SER A 44 -10.64 -16.32 4.63
C SER A 44 -9.73 -16.45 5.85
N GLU A 45 -9.73 -17.62 6.48
CA GLU A 45 -8.85 -17.90 7.61
C GLU A 45 -8.30 -19.31 7.49
N GLN A 46 -6.97 -19.45 7.60
CA GLN A 46 -6.30 -20.72 7.55
C GLN A 46 -5.08 -20.72 8.48
N PHE A 47 -4.92 -21.75 9.29
CA PHE A 47 -3.79 -21.92 10.23
C PHE A 47 -3.56 -20.70 11.15
N GLY A 48 -4.65 -20.03 11.58
CA GLY A 48 -4.59 -18.85 12.44
C GLY A 48 -4.09 -17.59 11.75
N ILE A 49 -4.09 -17.57 10.42
CA ILE A 49 -3.84 -16.39 9.59
C ILE A 49 -5.15 -16.03 8.91
N ARG A 50 -5.55 -14.77 9.05
CA ARG A 50 -6.71 -14.18 8.39
C ARG A 50 -6.26 -13.38 7.19
N TYR A 51 -6.91 -13.61 6.05
CA TYR A 51 -6.62 -12.99 4.76
C TYR A 51 -7.75 -12.10 4.31
N LEU A 52 -7.39 -10.99 3.66
CA LEU A 52 -8.28 -10.06 2.98
C LEU A 52 -8.26 -10.32 1.48
N HIS A 53 -9.44 -10.27 0.83
CA HIS A 53 -9.60 -10.44 -0.61
C HIS A 53 -10.57 -9.38 -1.17
N PHE A 54 -10.41 -9.04 -2.45
CA PHE A 54 -11.33 -8.17 -3.19
C PHE A 54 -12.16 -8.96 -4.21
N GLY A 55 -12.98 -9.90 -3.73
CA GLY A 55 -13.86 -10.71 -4.57
C GLY A 55 -13.15 -11.69 -5.51
N THR A 56 -11.84 -11.88 -5.35
CA THR A 56 -11.00 -12.82 -6.09
C THR A 56 -10.24 -13.72 -5.10
N GLU A 57 -9.47 -14.69 -5.60
CA GLU A 57 -8.59 -15.53 -4.77
C GLU A 57 -7.29 -14.81 -4.35
N TRP A 58 -6.97 -13.66 -4.95
CA TRP A 58 -5.78 -12.89 -4.62
C TRP A 58 -5.83 -12.34 -3.20
N VAL A 59 -4.72 -12.54 -2.49
CA VAL A 59 -4.53 -12.01 -1.13
C VAL A 59 -4.16 -10.54 -1.21
N GLN A 60 -4.98 -9.68 -0.60
CA GLN A 60 -4.75 -8.23 -0.49
C GLN A 60 -4.10 -7.84 0.84
N GLY A 61 -3.93 -8.79 1.73
CA GLY A 61 -3.29 -8.61 3.01
C GLY A 61 -3.55 -9.79 3.95
N ALA A 62 -2.72 -9.92 4.97
CA ALA A 62 -2.81 -11.00 5.94
C ALA A 62 -2.53 -10.51 7.36
N MET A 63 -3.10 -11.20 8.34
CA MET A 63 -2.86 -10.97 9.76
C MET A 63 -2.82 -12.30 10.50
N ARG A 64 -1.76 -12.56 11.26
CA ARG A 64 -1.73 -13.63 12.25
C ARG A 64 -2.60 -13.26 13.45
N VAL A 65 -3.66 -14.00 13.69
CA VAL A 65 -4.67 -13.69 14.73
C VAL A 65 -4.03 -13.60 16.12
N SER A 66 -3.05 -14.46 16.42
CA SER A 66 -2.32 -14.44 17.70
C SER A 66 -1.29 -13.32 17.83
N LYS A 67 -0.94 -12.63 16.73
CA LYS A 67 0.05 -11.55 16.69
C LYS A 67 -0.43 -10.42 15.75
N PRO A 68 -1.50 -9.71 16.10
CA PRO A 68 -2.20 -8.80 15.16
C PRO A 68 -1.38 -7.60 14.68
N ASN A 69 -0.31 -7.23 15.39
CA ASN A 69 0.60 -6.14 15.02
C ASN A 69 1.85 -6.62 14.27
N TRP A 70 1.99 -7.93 14.04
CA TRP A 70 3.04 -8.51 13.23
C TRP A 70 2.69 -8.36 11.75
N ILE A 71 3.67 -8.00 10.92
CA ILE A 71 3.51 -7.98 9.46
C ILE A 71 3.75 -9.40 8.95
N GLU A 72 2.70 -10.04 8.45
CA GLU A 72 2.75 -11.45 8.05
C GLU A 72 3.35 -11.66 6.66
N LEU A 73 3.05 -10.75 5.70
CA LEU A 73 3.49 -10.86 4.32
C LEU A 73 4.91 -10.31 4.14
N GLU A 74 5.74 -11.03 3.38
CA GLU A 74 7.16 -10.73 3.22
C GLU A 74 7.41 -9.39 2.51
N TYR A 75 6.64 -9.08 1.45
CA TYR A 75 6.77 -7.80 0.77
C TYR A 75 6.43 -6.63 1.71
N ALA A 76 5.41 -6.79 2.54
CA ALA A 76 5.03 -5.75 3.50
C ALA A 76 6.10 -5.57 4.60
N GLN A 77 6.83 -6.64 4.97
CA GLN A 77 8.03 -6.51 5.79
C GLN A 77 9.12 -5.72 5.05
N GLN A 78 9.36 -6.00 3.75
CA GLN A 78 10.29 -5.23 2.93
C GLN A 78 9.90 -3.75 2.80
N MET A 79 8.61 -3.42 2.76
CA MET A 79 8.16 -2.03 2.75
C MET A 79 8.56 -1.24 4.00
N MET A 80 9.01 -1.91 5.07
CA MET A 80 9.60 -1.27 6.25
C MET A 80 11.10 -0.96 6.08
N ALA A 81 11.72 -1.21 4.93
CA ALA A 81 13.17 -1.01 4.72
C ALA A 81 13.61 0.46 4.85
N TRP A 82 12.70 1.44 4.77
CA TRP A 82 12.99 2.84 5.10
C TRP A 82 13.54 3.01 6.53
N MET A 83 13.25 2.09 7.46
CA MET A 83 13.77 2.07 8.83
C MET A 83 15.32 1.96 8.90
N LEU A 84 15.94 1.48 7.82
CA LEU A 84 17.41 1.44 7.72
C LEU A 84 18.04 2.85 7.68
N PHE A 85 17.28 3.84 7.18
CA PHE A 85 17.74 5.20 6.95
C PHE A 85 17.16 6.23 7.93
N ASN A 86 16.00 5.93 8.52
CA ASN A 86 15.35 6.80 9.49
C ASN A 86 14.93 5.99 10.73
N ALA A 87 15.58 6.28 11.87
CA ALA A 87 15.33 5.60 13.15
C ALA A 87 14.20 6.25 13.96
N ASN A 88 13.92 7.54 13.73
CA ASN A 88 13.04 8.36 14.56
C ASN A 88 12.06 9.20 13.72
N PRO A 89 11.20 8.57 12.92
CA PRO A 89 10.22 9.29 12.13
C PRO A 89 9.24 10.04 13.04
N GLN A 90 8.81 11.23 12.62
CA GLN A 90 7.77 11.99 13.30
C GLN A 90 6.41 11.83 12.61
N HIS A 91 6.40 11.70 11.29
CA HIS A 91 5.19 11.53 10.50
C HIS A 91 5.36 10.43 9.46
N ILE A 92 4.47 9.44 9.54
CA ILE A 92 4.43 8.30 8.61
C ILE A 92 3.08 8.31 7.90
N VAL A 93 3.07 8.13 6.58
CA VAL A 93 1.82 7.96 5.82
C VAL A 93 1.82 6.67 5.02
N GLN A 94 0.67 5.98 5.00
CA GLN A 94 0.39 4.82 4.16
C GLN A 94 -0.73 5.15 3.18
N LEU A 95 -0.48 4.95 1.90
CA LEU A 95 -1.48 5.03 0.82
C LEU A 95 -1.89 3.61 0.43
N GLY A 96 -3.17 3.28 0.68
CA GLY A 96 -3.70 1.92 0.65
C GLY A 96 -3.57 1.22 2.00
N LEU A 97 -4.70 0.88 2.64
CA LEU A 97 -4.74 0.35 4.01
C LEU A 97 -4.55 -1.18 4.06
N GLY A 98 -5.13 -1.92 3.11
CA GLY A 98 -5.14 -3.38 3.12
C GLY A 98 -5.70 -3.93 4.44
N THR A 99 -4.93 -4.71 5.18
CA THR A 99 -5.28 -5.22 6.53
C THR A 99 -4.81 -4.30 7.66
N GLY A 100 -4.31 -3.11 7.34
CA GLY A 100 -3.70 -2.18 8.29
C GLY A 100 -2.40 -2.73 8.90
N ALA A 101 -1.72 -3.66 8.24
CA ALA A 101 -0.52 -4.30 8.79
C ALA A 101 0.62 -3.29 8.99
N LEU A 102 0.93 -2.49 7.97
CA LEU A 102 1.96 -1.43 8.04
C LEU A 102 1.57 -0.35 9.03
N THR A 103 0.31 0.09 8.99
CA THR A 103 -0.24 1.13 9.89
C THR A 103 -0.13 0.71 11.35
N LYS A 104 -0.61 -0.49 11.72
CA LYS A 104 -0.55 -1.01 13.10
C LYS A 104 0.88 -1.18 13.59
N PHE A 105 1.75 -1.70 12.71
CA PHE A 105 3.16 -1.88 13.03
C PHE A 105 3.82 -0.53 13.30
N SER A 106 3.65 0.45 12.41
CA SER A 106 4.21 1.80 12.54
C SER A 106 3.70 2.50 13.79
N TYR A 107 2.39 2.49 14.03
CA TYR A 107 1.76 3.10 15.20
C TYR A 107 2.29 2.53 16.53
N LYS A 108 2.53 1.20 16.58
CA LYS A 108 3.04 0.53 17.77
C LYS A 108 4.55 0.71 17.95
N THR A 109 5.31 0.67 16.86
CA THR A 109 6.78 0.67 16.90
C THR A 109 7.35 2.06 17.15
N PHE A 110 6.66 3.10 16.66
CA PHE A 110 7.08 4.50 16.76
C PHE A 110 6.08 5.31 17.61
N PRO A 111 6.13 5.20 18.95
CA PRO A 111 5.15 5.83 19.84
C PRO A 111 5.18 7.37 19.81
N GLN A 112 6.27 7.98 19.29
CA GLN A 112 6.39 9.43 19.10
C GLN A 112 5.84 9.90 17.75
N ALA A 113 5.63 8.98 16.78
CA ALA A 113 5.21 9.35 15.44
C ALA A 113 3.69 9.50 15.31
N GLN A 114 3.27 10.43 14.47
CA GLN A 114 1.92 10.44 13.90
C GLN A 114 1.88 9.50 12.70
N VAL A 115 0.83 8.69 12.62
CA VAL A 115 0.64 7.71 11.55
C VAL A 115 -0.68 8.01 10.85
N THR A 116 -0.62 8.26 9.55
CA THR A 116 -1.80 8.44 8.71
C THR A 116 -1.93 7.27 7.74
N ALA A 117 -3.14 6.76 7.55
CA ALA A 117 -3.44 5.80 6.49
C ALA A 117 -4.60 6.33 5.64
N VAL A 118 -4.47 6.23 4.33
CA VAL A 118 -5.47 6.70 3.36
C VAL A 118 -5.96 5.52 2.55
N ASP A 119 -7.26 5.29 2.52
CA ASP A 119 -7.89 4.26 1.69
C ASP A 119 -9.19 4.79 1.09
N LEU A 120 -9.39 4.53 -0.20
CA LEU A 120 -10.58 4.98 -0.92
C LEU A 120 -11.82 4.14 -0.55
N ASN A 121 -11.64 2.91 -0.08
CA ASN A 121 -12.72 1.96 0.13
C ASN A 121 -13.18 1.92 1.60
N PRO A 122 -14.34 2.50 1.95
CA PRO A 122 -14.85 2.50 3.32
C PRO A 122 -15.08 1.10 3.89
N SER A 123 -15.34 0.10 3.01
CA SER A 123 -15.51 -1.28 3.46
C SER A 123 -14.18 -1.90 3.93
N VAL A 124 -13.05 -1.49 3.35
CA VAL A 124 -11.71 -1.90 3.82
C VAL A 124 -11.46 -1.31 5.20
N ILE A 125 -11.71 -0.02 5.39
CA ILE A 125 -11.53 0.66 6.69
C ILE A 125 -12.39 -0.02 7.77
N GLN A 126 -13.68 -0.26 7.48
CA GLN A 126 -14.60 -0.92 8.40
C GLN A 126 -14.13 -2.33 8.79
N ILE A 127 -13.70 -3.13 7.80
CA ILE A 127 -13.23 -4.49 8.02
C ILE A 127 -11.90 -4.50 8.78
N CYS A 128 -11.01 -3.55 8.53
CA CYS A 128 -9.77 -3.41 9.29
C CYS A 128 -10.02 -3.19 10.77
N THR A 129 -10.95 -2.32 11.13
CA THR A 129 -11.32 -2.05 12.52
C THR A 129 -11.95 -3.28 13.17
N THR A 130 -12.92 -3.91 12.51
CA THR A 130 -13.70 -5.00 13.09
C THR A 130 -12.98 -6.35 13.09
N MET A 131 -12.23 -6.66 12.03
CA MET A 131 -11.68 -8.00 11.79
C MET A 131 -10.16 -8.07 11.89
N PHE A 132 -9.43 -6.96 11.65
CA PHE A 132 -7.97 -6.94 11.63
C PHE A 132 -7.35 -6.17 12.80
N LYS A 133 -8.13 -5.84 13.83
CA LYS A 133 -7.63 -5.19 15.06
C LYS A 133 -6.93 -3.85 14.80
N LEU A 134 -7.37 -3.10 13.78
CA LEU A 134 -6.94 -1.74 13.57
C LEU A 134 -7.47 -0.90 14.75
N PRO A 135 -6.62 -0.13 15.46
CA PRO A 135 -7.08 0.78 16.49
C PRO A 135 -8.01 1.87 15.94
N GLU A 136 -8.84 2.42 16.79
CA GLU A 136 -9.60 3.63 16.47
C GLU A 136 -8.65 4.82 16.29
N ASN A 137 -9.12 5.84 15.54
CA ASN A 137 -8.36 7.08 15.40
C ASN A 137 -8.19 7.76 16.75
N ASP A 138 -7.01 8.30 16.97
CA ASP A 138 -6.65 9.08 18.16
C ASP A 138 -5.74 10.29 17.76
N ASP A 139 -5.04 10.90 18.73
CA ASP A 139 -4.17 12.05 18.48
C ASP A 139 -2.96 11.71 17.59
N ARG A 140 -2.63 10.43 17.40
CA ARG A 140 -1.48 9.95 16.63
C ARG A 140 -1.84 9.08 15.43
N LEU A 141 -3.02 8.46 15.42
CA LEU A 141 -3.48 7.58 14.34
C LEU A 141 -4.65 8.23 13.61
N HIS A 142 -4.49 8.44 12.31
CA HIS A 142 -5.52 9.00 11.44
C HIS A 142 -5.76 8.08 10.25
N VAL A 143 -6.88 7.38 10.24
CA VAL A 143 -7.33 6.58 9.09
C VAL A 143 -8.41 7.36 8.35
N LEU A 144 -8.17 7.66 7.08
CA LEU A 144 -8.97 8.56 6.25
C LEU A 144 -9.58 7.81 5.07
N GLU A 145 -10.89 7.98 4.87
CA GLU A 145 -11.58 7.59 3.64
C GLU A 145 -11.36 8.70 2.60
N MET A 146 -10.39 8.52 1.71
CA MET A 146 -10.01 9.52 0.71
C MET A 146 -9.29 8.87 -0.47
N ASP A 147 -9.36 9.48 -1.64
CA ASP A 147 -8.53 9.11 -2.79
C ASP A 147 -7.07 9.50 -2.53
N ALA A 148 -6.15 8.55 -2.76
CA ALA A 148 -4.72 8.77 -2.55
C ALA A 148 -4.17 9.92 -3.43
N LEU A 149 -4.68 10.06 -4.67
CA LEU A 149 -4.27 11.14 -5.58
C LEU A 149 -4.75 12.50 -5.06
N GLU A 150 -5.97 12.59 -4.54
CA GLU A 150 -6.47 13.81 -3.90
C GLU A 150 -5.63 14.16 -2.68
N TYR A 151 -5.31 13.16 -1.85
CA TYR A 151 -4.52 13.34 -0.64
C TYR A 151 -3.11 13.89 -0.93
N VAL A 152 -2.38 13.34 -1.90
CA VAL A 152 -1.00 13.79 -2.20
C VAL A 152 -0.96 15.13 -2.95
N ASN A 153 -2.05 15.53 -3.59
CA ASN A 153 -2.17 16.84 -4.25
C ASN A 153 -2.61 17.97 -3.30
N ASP A 154 -3.06 17.64 -2.09
CA ASP A 154 -3.40 18.66 -1.11
C ASP A 154 -2.12 19.27 -0.51
N SER A 155 -1.93 20.56 -0.73
CA SER A 155 -0.74 21.31 -0.28
C SER A 155 -0.54 21.29 1.25
N VAL A 156 -1.58 21.00 2.03
CA VAL A 156 -1.46 20.84 3.49
C VAL A 156 -0.55 19.67 3.88
N ASN A 157 -0.37 18.72 2.98
CA ASN A 157 0.47 17.53 3.16
C ASN A 157 1.92 17.72 2.66
N HIS A 158 2.25 18.84 2.02
CA HIS A 158 3.59 19.07 1.44
C HIS A 158 4.65 19.21 2.53
N GLY A 159 5.83 18.58 2.30
CA GLY A 159 7.01 18.67 3.17
C GLY A 159 6.81 18.06 4.57
N ARG A 160 5.85 17.16 4.72
CA ARG A 160 5.37 16.74 6.04
C ARG A 160 5.85 15.36 6.49
N PHE A 161 5.99 14.41 5.57
CA PHE A 161 6.20 13.01 5.95
C PHE A 161 7.67 12.60 5.86
N ASP A 162 8.13 11.88 6.88
CA ASP A 162 9.46 11.28 6.92
C ASP A 162 9.49 9.93 6.21
N ALA A 163 8.37 9.21 6.24
CA ALA A 163 8.20 7.95 5.54
C ALA A 163 6.81 7.87 4.90
N MET A 164 6.78 7.44 3.64
CA MET A 164 5.56 7.16 2.87
C MET A 164 5.59 5.73 2.37
N GLN A 165 4.47 5.02 2.48
CA GLN A 165 4.33 3.64 2.05
C GLN A 165 3.18 3.56 1.03
N VAL A 166 3.47 3.20 -0.22
CA VAL A 166 2.49 3.12 -1.31
C VAL A 166 2.18 1.66 -1.61
N ASP A 167 0.98 1.23 -1.27
CA ASP A 167 0.48 -0.14 -1.48
C ASP A 167 -0.93 -0.09 -2.09
N LEU A 168 -1.02 0.46 -3.31
CA LEU A 168 -2.27 0.76 -4.02
C LEU A 168 -2.54 -0.31 -5.08
N TYR A 169 -3.35 -1.29 -4.75
CA TYR A 169 -3.72 -2.40 -5.63
C TYR A 169 -5.21 -2.44 -5.91
N ASP A 170 -5.59 -2.84 -7.13
CA ASP A 170 -6.97 -3.12 -7.49
C ASP A 170 -7.36 -4.59 -7.22
N ALA A 171 -8.61 -4.93 -7.47
CA ALA A 171 -9.13 -6.29 -7.26
C ALA A 171 -8.49 -7.34 -8.19
N THR A 172 -7.76 -6.93 -9.24
CA THR A 172 -7.06 -7.82 -10.17
C THR A 172 -5.57 -8.00 -9.83
N ALA A 173 -5.16 -7.56 -8.63
CA ALA A 173 -3.78 -7.52 -8.18
C ALA A 173 -2.86 -6.70 -9.10
N ARG A 174 -3.40 -5.64 -9.70
CA ARG A 174 -2.63 -4.65 -10.47
C ARG A 174 -2.31 -3.48 -9.56
N GLY A 175 -1.04 -3.19 -9.43
CA GLY A 175 -0.59 -2.07 -8.61
C GLY A 175 0.86 -1.66 -8.87
N PRO A 176 1.19 -0.46 -8.45
CA PRO A 176 0.26 0.59 -8.02
C PRO A 176 -0.68 1.03 -9.13
N VAL A 177 -1.94 1.29 -8.79
CA VAL A 177 -2.95 1.80 -9.76
C VAL A 177 -2.68 3.24 -10.19
N LEU A 178 -1.88 3.97 -9.41
CA LEU A 178 -1.38 5.31 -9.71
C LEU A 178 0.11 5.17 -10.08
N ASP A 179 0.43 5.31 -11.36
CA ASP A 179 1.74 4.98 -11.95
C ASP A 179 2.30 6.08 -12.84
N THR A 180 1.85 7.34 -12.64
CA THR A 180 2.27 8.49 -13.46
C THR A 180 3.39 9.30 -12.81
N PRO A 181 4.22 10.02 -13.59
CA PRO A 181 5.22 10.93 -13.05
C PRO A 181 4.62 12.00 -12.13
N GLU A 182 3.41 12.50 -12.46
CA GLU A 182 2.72 13.51 -11.66
C GLU A 182 2.32 12.98 -10.29
N PHE A 183 1.88 11.71 -10.19
CA PHE A 183 1.58 11.08 -8.91
C PHE A 183 2.83 10.96 -8.05
N TYR A 184 3.94 10.45 -8.60
CA TYR A 184 5.18 10.31 -7.85
C TYR A 184 5.79 11.64 -7.47
N GLN A 185 5.66 12.68 -8.33
CA GLN A 185 6.07 14.06 -7.99
C GLN A 185 5.23 14.61 -6.82
N ALA A 186 3.91 14.36 -6.82
CA ALA A 186 3.05 14.76 -5.72
C ALA A 186 3.42 14.01 -4.41
N CYS A 187 3.77 12.72 -4.48
CA CYS A 187 4.31 11.97 -3.34
C CYS A 187 5.62 12.59 -2.84
N ALA A 188 6.55 12.92 -3.73
CA ALA A 188 7.82 13.57 -3.38
C ALA A 188 7.60 14.92 -2.71
N ASN A 189 6.63 15.73 -3.19
CA ASN A 189 6.27 17.00 -2.57
C ASN A 189 5.71 16.85 -1.16
N CYS A 190 5.05 15.74 -0.83
CA CYS A 190 4.54 15.45 0.51
C CYS A 190 5.63 15.05 1.51
N LEU A 191 6.75 14.53 1.01
CA LEU A 191 7.87 14.12 1.84
C LEU A 191 8.73 15.31 2.30
N THR A 192 9.35 15.16 3.47
CA THR A 192 10.43 16.06 3.91
C THR A 192 11.63 15.95 2.96
N ALA A 193 12.60 16.86 3.09
CA ALA A 193 13.80 16.84 2.25
C ALA A 193 14.58 15.51 2.35
N ASP A 194 14.58 14.88 3.53
CA ASP A 194 15.19 13.57 3.78
C ASP A 194 14.14 12.44 3.82
N GLY A 195 12.93 12.71 3.32
CA GLY A 195 11.82 11.78 3.32
C GLY A 195 12.04 10.61 2.36
N ILE A 196 11.47 9.47 2.74
CA ILE A 196 11.67 8.19 2.07
C ILE A 196 10.33 7.59 1.71
N MET A 197 10.17 7.15 0.46
CA MET A 197 9.00 6.41 0.02
C MET A 197 9.36 4.95 -0.24
N THR A 198 8.49 4.02 0.18
CA THR A 198 8.52 2.64 -0.28
C THR A 198 7.27 2.33 -1.08
N VAL A 199 7.44 1.60 -2.17
CA VAL A 199 6.33 1.25 -3.08
C VAL A 199 6.34 -0.24 -3.33
N ASN A 200 5.18 -0.88 -3.18
CA ASN A 200 4.98 -2.26 -3.59
C ASN A 200 4.68 -2.31 -5.08
N LEU A 201 5.56 -2.94 -5.85
CA LEU A 201 5.46 -3.16 -7.30
C LEU A 201 5.25 -4.65 -7.58
N PHE A 202 4.67 -4.98 -8.73
CA PHE A 202 4.57 -6.34 -9.21
C PHE A 202 5.56 -6.55 -10.36
N GLY A 203 6.64 -7.32 -10.12
CA GLY A 203 7.82 -7.41 -10.99
C GLY A 203 7.53 -7.88 -12.42
N ASP A 204 6.67 -8.88 -12.56
CA ASP A 204 6.30 -9.45 -13.86
C ASP A 204 5.23 -8.64 -14.62
N HIS A 205 4.69 -7.59 -14.01
CA HIS A 205 3.64 -6.80 -14.63
C HIS A 205 4.23 -5.72 -15.56
N PRO A 206 3.63 -5.46 -16.75
CA PRO A 206 4.10 -4.41 -17.66
C PRO A 206 4.20 -3.00 -17.06
N SER A 207 3.46 -2.71 -15.99
CA SER A 207 3.54 -1.42 -15.27
C SER A 207 4.83 -1.27 -14.45
N TYR A 208 5.59 -2.34 -14.20
CA TYR A 208 6.81 -2.27 -13.38
C TYR A 208 7.81 -1.24 -13.92
N ALA A 209 8.21 -1.38 -15.19
CA ALA A 209 9.14 -0.44 -15.81
C ALA A 209 8.60 1.00 -15.87
N LYS A 210 7.29 1.16 -16.09
CA LYS A 210 6.62 2.46 -16.10
C LYS A 210 6.69 3.13 -14.72
N ASN A 211 6.39 2.38 -13.66
CA ASN A 211 6.49 2.87 -12.29
C ASN A 211 7.92 3.31 -11.95
N LEU A 212 8.92 2.47 -12.24
CA LEU A 212 10.32 2.82 -11.99
C LEU A 212 10.74 4.08 -12.75
N SER A 213 10.37 4.19 -14.03
CA SER A 213 10.67 5.39 -14.82
C SER A 213 10.02 6.65 -14.23
N ALA A 214 8.77 6.56 -13.79
CA ALA A 214 8.06 7.67 -13.15
C ALA A 214 8.67 8.05 -11.78
N MET A 215 9.13 7.05 -11.01
CA MET A 215 9.83 7.29 -9.74
C MET A 215 11.19 7.97 -9.98
N HIS A 216 11.98 7.53 -10.95
CA HIS A 216 13.26 8.17 -11.31
C HIS A 216 13.12 9.61 -11.81
N TYR A 217 11.95 10.00 -12.31
CA TYR A 217 11.66 11.39 -12.67
C TYR A 217 11.46 12.26 -11.43
N ALA A 218 10.88 11.71 -10.34
CA ALA A 218 10.43 12.47 -9.18
C ALA A 218 11.43 12.45 -8.00
N PHE A 219 12.31 11.46 -7.93
CA PHE A 219 13.20 11.23 -6.80
C PHE A 219 14.68 11.19 -7.22
N ASP A 220 15.55 11.64 -6.32
CA ASP A 220 17.01 11.66 -6.57
C ASP A 220 17.61 10.25 -6.67
N THR A 221 17.08 9.30 -5.89
CA THR A 221 17.57 7.90 -5.89
C THR A 221 16.37 6.96 -5.75
N VAL A 222 16.37 5.90 -6.55
CA VAL A 222 15.42 4.78 -6.46
C VAL A 222 16.19 3.47 -6.40
N ILE A 223 15.95 2.69 -5.36
CA ILE A 223 16.56 1.38 -5.11
C ILE A 223 15.47 0.33 -5.22
N SER A 224 15.63 -0.67 -6.13
CA SER A 224 14.77 -1.84 -6.15
C SER A 224 15.37 -2.94 -5.30
N LEU A 225 14.62 -3.45 -4.32
CA LEU A 225 14.99 -4.63 -3.56
C LEU A 225 14.73 -5.89 -4.38
N PRO A 226 15.38 -7.02 -4.08
CA PRO A 226 15.09 -8.28 -4.72
C PRO A 226 13.61 -8.67 -4.58
N GLU A 227 13.08 -9.29 -5.63
CA GLU A 227 11.76 -9.88 -5.62
C GLU A 227 11.61 -10.85 -4.44
N VAL A 228 10.48 -10.77 -3.77
CA VAL A 228 10.06 -11.70 -2.73
C VAL A 228 8.96 -12.61 -3.27
N HIS A 229 8.52 -13.53 -2.43
CA HIS A 229 7.48 -14.48 -2.77
C HIS A 229 6.29 -13.82 -3.51
N GLU A 230 5.78 -14.47 -4.56
CA GLU A 230 4.62 -14.05 -5.34
C GLU A 230 4.84 -12.85 -6.30
N GLY A 231 6.06 -12.52 -6.65
CA GLY A 231 6.34 -11.51 -7.69
C GLY A 231 6.38 -10.06 -7.18
N ASN A 232 6.27 -9.83 -5.88
CA ASN A 232 6.36 -8.48 -5.33
C ASN A 232 7.82 -7.98 -5.30
N VAL A 233 8.02 -6.76 -5.77
CA VAL A 233 9.28 -6.02 -5.70
C VAL A 233 9.04 -4.72 -4.95
N VAL A 234 9.78 -4.47 -3.89
CA VAL A 234 9.70 -3.19 -3.18
C VAL A 234 10.76 -2.23 -3.71
N ALA A 235 10.32 -1.07 -4.18
CA ALA A 235 11.20 0.04 -4.49
C ALA A 235 11.27 1.02 -3.32
N ILE A 236 12.47 1.55 -3.05
CA ILE A 236 12.74 2.60 -2.06
C ILE A 236 13.16 3.85 -2.82
N ALA A 237 12.46 4.95 -2.64
CA ALA A 237 12.75 6.23 -3.29
C ALA A 237 13.08 7.30 -2.25
N PHE A 238 14.04 8.16 -2.57
CA PHE A 238 14.59 9.18 -1.69
C PHE A 238 14.49 10.55 -2.34
N ASN A 239 13.94 11.53 -1.61
CA ASN A 239 13.93 12.93 -2.05
C ASN A 239 15.35 13.51 -2.15
N ARG A 240 16.24 13.07 -1.27
CA ARG A 240 17.68 13.37 -1.31
C ARG A 240 18.45 12.06 -1.32
N SER A 241 19.43 11.94 -2.22
CA SER A 241 20.27 10.74 -2.31
C SER A 241 20.91 10.41 -0.96
N PRO A 242 20.69 9.20 -0.43
CA PRO A 242 21.25 8.81 0.83
C PRO A 242 22.74 8.47 0.69
N THR A 243 23.50 8.66 1.78
CA THR A 243 24.81 8.02 1.88
C THR A 243 24.63 6.55 2.20
N ILE A 244 25.08 5.67 1.29
CA ILE A 244 24.99 4.22 1.47
C ILE A 244 26.31 3.70 2.05
N ASP A 245 26.37 3.60 3.38
CA ASP A 245 27.42 2.90 4.12
C ASP A 245 26.89 1.49 4.48
N ILE A 246 27.36 0.49 3.78
CA ILE A 246 26.88 -0.90 3.98
C ILE A 246 27.19 -1.42 5.38
N ALA A 247 28.30 -1.02 6.02
CA ALA A 247 28.63 -1.45 7.37
C ALA A 247 27.63 -0.84 8.38
N ALA A 248 27.41 0.46 8.31
CA ALA A 248 26.43 1.14 9.15
C ALA A 248 25.00 0.61 8.95
N LEU A 249 24.63 0.29 7.71
CA LEU A 249 23.32 -0.31 7.42
C LEU A 249 23.15 -1.71 8.04
N TYR A 250 24.24 -2.54 8.10
CA TYR A 250 24.17 -3.83 8.81
C TYR A 250 24.04 -3.66 10.33
N GLU A 251 24.72 -2.68 10.92
CA GLU A 251 24.55 -2.35 12.34
C GLU A 251 23.11 -1.93 12.62
N ARG A 252 22.57 -1.03 11.80
CA ARG A 252 21.17 -0.61 11.89
C ARG A 252 20.19 -1.76 11.70
N ALA A 253 20.46 -2.65 10.76
CA ALA A 253 19.63 -3.84 10.53
C ALA A 253 19.63 -4.79 11.73
N ALA A 254 20.76 -4.93 12.44
CA ALA A 254 20.82 -5.71 13.66
C ALA A 254 19.95 -5.12 14.78
N GLU A 255 19.95 -3.80 14.95
CA GLU A 255 19.08 -3.09 15.90
C GLU A 255 17.59 -3.31 15.55
N ILE A 256 17.21 -3.11 14.28
CA ILE A 256 15.83 -3.34 13.80
C ILE A 256 15.41 -4.77 14.09
N THR A 257 16.26 -5.75 13.76
CA THR A 257 15.93 -7.17 13.96
C THR A 257 15.78 -7.50 15.45
N ALA A 258 16.64 -6.95 16.30
CA ALA A 258 16.56 -7.15 17.76
C ALA A 258 15.24 -6.57 18.34
N ALA A 259 14.86 -5.37 17.90
CA ALA A 259 13.68 -4.67 18.41
C ALA A 259 12.36 -5.23 17.84
N THR A 260 12.34 -5.64 16.57
CA THR A 260 11.11 -5.92 15.83
C THR A 260 10.99 -7.35 15.31
N ARG A 261 12.09 -8.09 15.26
CA ARG A 261 12.24 -9.40 14.58
C ARG A 261 12.06 -9.36 13.05
N MET A 262 12.05 -8.17 12.44
CA MET A 262 12.03 -8.04 10.99
C MET A 262 13.34 -8.55 10.36
N PRO A 263 13.32 -9.09 9.14
CA PRO A 263 14.50 -9.62 8.45
C PRO A 263 15.35 -8.50 7.82
N ALA A 264 15.69 -7.46 8.60
CA ALA A 264 16.31 -6.23 8.08
C ALA A 264 17.68 -6.46 7.42
N LYS A 265 18.40 -7.54 7.80
CA LYS A 265 19.65 -7.93 7.13
C LYS A 265 19.41 -8.29 5.65
N SER A 266 18.29 -8.90 5.31
CA SER A 266 17.97 -9.23 3.91
C SER A 266 17.77 -7.97 3.06
N TRP A 267 17.22 -6.89 3.66
CA TRP A 267 17.05 -5.62 2.98
C TRP A 267 18.40 -4.98 2.65
N VAL A 268 19.36 -5.02 3.58
CA VAL A 268 20.74 -4.53 3.33
C VAL A 268 21.43 -5.36 2.24
N ASN A 269 21.25 -6.70 2.23
CA ASN A 269 21.76 -7.55 1.15
C ASN A 269 21.19 -7.12 -0.21
N GLY A 270 19.89 -6.76 -0.26
CA GLY A 270 19.24 -6.26 -1.46
C GLY A 270 19.82 -4.92 -1.92
N ILE A 271 20.02 -3.96 -1.01
CA ILE A 271 20.65 -2.67 -1.32
C ILE A 271 22.07 -2.85 -1.85
N LYS A 272 22.85 -3.73 -1.22
CA LYS A 272 24.20 -4.07 -1.68
C LYS A 272 24.22 -4.68 -3.07
N ALA A 273 23.27 -5.58 -3.36
CA ALA A 273 23.13 -6.20 -4.69
C ALA A 273 22.74 -5.15 -5.76
N TRP A 274 21.82 -4.23 -5.43
CA TRP A 274 21.46 -3.12 -6.30
C TRP A 274 22.66 -2.22 -6.58
N GLN A 275 23.44 -1.82 -5.54
CA GLN A 275 24.62 -0.98 -5.68
C GLN A 275 25.68 -1.59 -6.60
N ALA A 276 25.84 -2.91 -6.60
CA ALA A 276 26.79 -3.61 -7.45
C ALA A 276 26.39 -3.63 -8.96
N GLN A 277 25.18 -3.19 -9.29
CA GLN A 277 24.65 -3.14 -10.65
C GLN A 277 24.68 -1.71 -11.24
N GLN A 278 25.05 -0.69 -10.43
CA GLN A 278 25.22 0.69 -10.89
C GLN A 278 26.60 0.91 -11.48
#